data_b7d436d349e80794285f89e332f2e10b
#
_entry.id   b7d436d349e80794285f89e332f2e10b
#
_cell.length_a   1.000
_cell.length_b   1.000
_cell.length_c   1.000
_cell.angle_alpha   90.00
_cell.angle_beta   90.00
_cell.angle_gamma   90.00
#
_symmetry.space_group_name_H-M   'P 1'
#
loop_
_entity.id
_entity.type
_entity.pdbx_description
1 polymer ?
#
loop_
_entity_poly.entity_id
_entity_poly.type
_entity_poly.pdbx_seq_one_letter_code
_entity_poly.pdbx_strand_id
1 'polypeptide(L)'
;TPNNAPRTEVFEVTTSFSSSNNYSSLVVFDPPLYSNDSVLLYHLYDVVNGQDVWKLMPQTYYFSDNGALDFNFDYTKFNAKIFLSANFNLNTLDASWTKNQTFRVVIIPDGFAKSINKNNIEAVMTALKVNGGAIKKINL
;
A
#
# COMPACT_ATOMS: atom_id res chain seq x y z
N THR A 1 15.69 -5.97 26.98
CA THR A 1 14.29 -5.57 27.14
C THR A 1 13.69 -5.25 25.79
N PRO A 2 12.54 -5.84 25.47
CA PRO A 2 11.88 -5.46 24.24
C PRO A 2 11.60 -3.96 24.23
N ASN A 3 11.83 -3.35 23.09
CA ASN A 3 11.47 -1.96 22.93
C ASN A 3 9.96 -1.88 22.69
N ASN A 4 9.23 -1.35 23.67
CA ASN A 4 7.78 -1.21 23.59
C ASN A 4 7.35 0.16 23.06
N ALA A 5 8.30 0.95 22.57
CA ALA A 5 7.93 2.22 21.94
C ALA A 5 7.00 2.00 20.76
N PRO A 6 6.02 2.88 20.54
CA PRO A 6 5.14 2.76 19.39
C PRO A 6 5.94 2.72 18.09
N ARG A 7 5.57 1.81 17.21
CA ARG A 7 6.23 1.68 15.92
C ARG A 7 5.50 2.53 14.90
N THR A 8 6.19 3.52 14.37
CA THR A 8 5.74 4.31 13.24
C THR A 8 6.72 4.08 12.11
N GLU A 9 6.28 3.49 11.05
CA GLU A 9 7.16 3.17 9.93
C GLU A 9 6.39 3.34 8.64
N VAL A 10 7.02 4.00 7.68
CA VAL A 10 6.46 4.22 6.36
C VAL A 10 7.52 3.85 5.33
N PHE A 11 7.12 3.06 4.34
CA PHE A 11 8.02 2.77 3.23
C PHE A 11 7.23 2.70 1.93
N GLU A 12 7.93 2.98 0.83
CA GLU A 12 7.38 2.86 -0.52
C GLU A 12 7.91 1.60 -1.16
N VAL A 13 6.99 0.88 -1.79
CA VAL A 13 7.29 -0.38 -2.47
C VAL A 13 6.93 -0.22 -3.93
N THR A 14 7.86 -0.54 -4.82
CA THR A 14 7.61 -0.60 -6.25
C THR A 14 7.71 -2.05 -6.69
N THR A 15 6.68 -2.53 -7.36
CA THR A 15 6.59 -3.93 -7.76
C THR A 15 5.79 -4.05 -9.05
N SER A 16 5.93 -5.19 -9.72
CA SER A 16 5.18 -5.51 -10.95
C SER A 16 4.39 -6.78 -10.75
N PHE A 17 3.26 -6.87 -11.43
CA PHE A 17 2.34 -8.00 -11.34
C PHE A 17 2.26 -8.71 -12.67
N SER A 18 2.30 -10.02 -12.64
CA SER A 18 2.19 -10.86 -13.84
C SER A 18 1.71 -12.25 -13.45
N SER A 19 1.43 -13.08 -14.45
CA SER A 19 1.06 -14.47 -14.21
C SER A 19 2.17 -15.25 -13.48
N SER A 20 3.43 -14.84 -13.66
CA SER A 20 4.55 -15.53 -13.02
C SER A 20 4.58 -15.37 -11.50
N ASN A 21 3.97 -14.31 -10.97
CA ASN A 21 3.83 -14.12 -9.52
C ASN A 21 2.36 -14.19 -9.07
N ASN A 22 1.48 -14.72 -9.91
CA ASN A 22 0.04 -14.80 -9.65
C ASN A 22 -0.58 -13.43 -9.35
N TYR A 23 -0.06 -12.37 -9.98
CA TYR A 23 -0.53 -11.00 -9.78
C TYR A 23 -0.52 -10.60 -8.31
N SER A 24 0.51 -11.04 -7.59
CA SER A 24 0.68 -10.71 -6.17
C SER A 24 2.14 -10.36 -5.86
N SER A 25 2.33 -9.65 -4.77
CA SER A 25 3.65 -9.26 -4.31
C SER A 25 3.68 -9.27 -2.79
N LEU A 26 4.78 -9.70 -2.20
CA LEU A 26 4.92 -9.87 -0.77
C LEU A 26 5.88 -8.83 -0.21
N VAL A 27 5.43 -8.11 0.81
CA VAL A 27 6.23 -7.13 1.55
C VAL A 27 6.50 -7.70 2.93
N VAL A 28 7.79 -7.91 3.25
CA VAL A 28 8.18 -8.51 4.53
C VAL A 28 8.38 -7.42 5.57
N PHE A 29 7.80 -7.61 6.75
CA PHE A 29 8.02 -6.73 7.89
C PHE A 29 9.20 -7.22 8.70
N ASP A 30 10.23 -6.40 8.83
CA ASP A 30 11.43 -6.73 9.61
C ASP A 30 11.83 -5.50 10.44
N PRO A 31 11.63 -5.54 11.75
CA PRO A 31 11.06 -6.64 12.55
C PRO A 31 9.57 -6.85 12.29
N PRO A 32 9.02 -8.00 12.71
CA PRO A 32 7.57 -8.23 12.60
C PRO A 32 6.76 -7.17 13.33
N LEU A 33 5.50 -7.03 12.94
CA LEU A 33 4.58 -6.08 13.59
C LEU A 33 4.42 -6.44 15.07
N TYR A 34 4.21 -5.42 15.91
CA TYR A 34 3.74 -5.61 17.27
C TYR A 34 2.26 -6.01 17.23
N SER A 35 1.78 -6.67 18.28
CA SER A 35 0.44 -7.29 18.26
C SER A 35 -0.70 -6.31 17.99
N ASN A 36 -0.54 -5.03 18.34
CA ASN A 36 -1.58 -4.01 18.13
C ASN A 36 -1.28 -3.05 16.98
N ASP A 37 -0.24 -3.33 16.21
CA ASP A 37 0.04 -2.55 15.01
C ASP A 37 -0.98 -2.86 13.91
N SER A 38 -1.30 -1.84 13.12
CA SER A 38 -2.13 -1.99 11.93
C SER A 38 -1.39 -1.47 10.72
N VAL A 39 -1.86 -1.84 9.55
CA VAL A 39 -1.24 -1.46 8.28
C VAL A 39 -2.26 -0.71 7.44
N LEU A 40 -1.88 0.48 6.96
CA LEU A 40 -2.56 1.16 5.87
C LEU A 40 -1.71 1.01 4.63
N LEU A 41 -2.35 0.89 3.48
CA LEU A 41 -1.66 0.72 2.22
C LEU A 41 -2.32 1.59 1.16
N TYR A 42 -1.51 2.36 0.45
CA TYR A 42 -1.98 3.30 -0.56
C TYR A 42 -1.35 2.94 -1.91
N HIS A 43 -2.14 2.99 -2.96
CA HIS A 43 -1.69 2.82 -4.33
C HIS A 43 -1.44 4.20 -4.95
N LEU A 44 -0.26 4.39 -5.53
CA LEU A 44 0.02 5.59 -6.33
C LEU A 44 -0.68 5.42 -7.67
N TYR A 45 -1.86 6.00 -7.76
CA TYR A 45 -2.74 5.85 -8.92
C TYR A 45 -2.27 6.68 -10.12
N ASP A 46 -1.82 7.90 -9.85
CA ASP A 46 -1.49 8.85 -10.91
C ASP A 46 -0.60 9.95 -10.36
N VAL A 47 -0.02 10.73 -11.25
CA VAL A 47 0.69 11.96 -10.93
C VAL A 47 0.09 13.06 -11.80
N VAL A 48 -0.53 14.05 -11.20
CA VAL A 48 -1.22 15.13 -11.90
C VAL A 48 -0.57 16.46 -11.52
N ASN A 49 -0.05 17.17 -12.51
CA ASN A 49 0.63 18.46 -12.30
C ASN A 49 1.75 18.36 -11.24
N GLY A 50 2.51 17.26 -11.27
CA GLY A 50 3.59 17.03 -10.32
C GLY A 50 3.11 16.59 -8.94
N GLN A 51 1.82 16.38 -8.74
CA GLN A 51 1.24 15.94 -7.47
C GLN A 51 0.87 14.47 -7.52
N ASP A 52 1.34 13.69 -6.55
CA ASP A 52 1.00 12.29 -6.42
C ASP A 52 -0.47 12.13 -6.03
N VAL A 53 -1.17 11.23 -6.72
CA VAL A 53 -2.56 10.88 -6.40
C VAL A 53 -2.55 9.49 -5.77
N TRP A 54 -2.81 9.44 -4.48
CA TRP A 54 -2.83 8.21 -3.70
C TRP A 54 -4.25 7.73 -3.48
N LYS A 55 -4.45 6.41 -3.61
CA LYS A 55 -5.74 5.77 -3.32
C LYS A 55 -5.56 4.79 -2.17
N LEU A 56 -6.35 4.95 -1.11
CA LEU A 56 -6.34 4.01 0.01
C LEU A 56 -6.88 2.66 -0.45
N MET A 57 -6.14 1.60 -0.15
CA MET A 57 -6.54 0.24 -0.49
C MET A 57 -7.40 -0.38 0.61
N PRO A 58 -8.28 -1.31 0.30
CA PRO A 58 -8.56 -1.85 -1.05
C PRO A 58 -9.26 -0.83 -1.94
N GLN A 59 -8.95 -0.86 -3.23
CA GLN A 59 -9.49 0.09 -4.20
C GLN A 59 -9.92 -0.65 -5.46
N THR A 60 -11.13 -0.35 -5.93
CA THR A 60 -11.65 -0.90 -7.19
C THR A 60 -11.64 0.18 -8.24
N TYR A 61 -11.11 -0.15 -9.41
CA TYR A 61 -11.11 0.71 -10.60
C TYR A 61 -12.08 0.13 -11.62
N TYR A 62 -12.94 0.98 -12.15
CA TYR A 62 -13.97 0.56 -13.11
C TYR A 62 -13.62 1.03 -14.51
N PHE A 63 -13.84 0.16 -15.49
CA PHE A 63 -13.58 0.45 -16.89
C PHE A 63 -14.90 0.62 -17.65
N SER A 64 -14.83 1.25 -18.82
CA SER A 64 -16.01 1.57 -19.63
C SER A 64 -16.75 0.34 -20.15
N ASP A 65 -16.10 -0.81 -20.20
CA ASP A 65 -16.67 -2.08 -20.67
C ASP A 65 -17.28 -2.92 -19.53
N ASN A 66 -17.56 -2.31 -18.38
CA ASN A 66 -18.04 -2.97 -17.16
C ASN A 66 -16.96 -3.84 -16.48
N GLY A 67 -15.72 -3.72 -16.89
CA GLY A 67 -14.60 -4.36 -16.21
C GLY A 67 -14.37 -3.70 -14.85
N ALA A 68 -13.99 -4.51 -13.87
CA ALA A 68 -13.62 -4.03 -12.53
C ALA A 68 -12.29 -4.67 -12.11
N LEU A 69 -11.35 -3.84 -11.71
CA LEU A 69 -10.03 -4.24 -11.26
C LEU A 69 -9.86 -3.85 -9.80
N ASP A 70 -9.57 -4.83 -8.95
CA ASP A 70 -9.32 -4.60 -7.53
C ASP A 70 -7.83 -4.62 -7.26
N PHE A 71 -7.36 -3.57 -6.59
CA PHE A 71 -6.07 -3.57 -5.91
C PHE A 71 -6.36 -3.82 -4.43
N ASN A 72 -5.88 -4.92 -3.91
CA ASN A 72 -6.22 -5.35 -2.56
C ASN A 72 -4.99 -5.85 -1.82
N PHE A 73 -5.11 -6.01 -0.52
CA PHE A 73 -4.02 -6.54 0.29
C PHE A 73 -4.58 -7.25 1.53
N ASP A 74 -3.79 -8.16 2.05
CA ASP A 74 -3.98 -8.71 3.38
C ASP A 74 -2.62 -8.72 4.08
N TYR A 75 -2.62 -8.93 5.40
CA TYR A 75 -1.36 -8.95 6.12
C TYR A 75 -1.42 -9.83 7.37
N THR A 76 -0.24 -10.32 7.71
CA THR A 76 0.03 -10.96 9.00
C THR A 76 1.02 -10.07 9.74
N LYS A 77 1.45 -10.46 10.93
CA LYS A 77 2.51 -9.71 11.61
C LYS A 77 3.85 -9.82 10.90
N PHE A 78 4.02 -10.77 9.97
CA PHE A 78 5.29 -11.00 9.28
C PHE A 78 5.36 -10.34 7.91
N ASN A 79 4.23 -10.17 7.23
CA ASN A 79 4.24 -9.65 5.87
C ASN A 79 2.87 -9.13 5.45
N ALA A 80 2.89 -8.32 4.40
CA ALA A 80 1.69 -7.92 3.68
C ALA A 80 1.76 -8.48 2.27
N LYS A 81 0.64 -8.99 1.77
CA LYS A 81 0.51 -9.42 0.38
C LYS A 81 -0.37 -8.44 -0.36
N ILE A 82 0.16 -7.85 -1.43
CA ILE A 82 -0.58 -6.97 -2.33
C ILE A 82 -0.96 -7.81 -3.54
N PHE A 83 -2.21 -7.77 -3.96
CA PHE A 83 -2.66 -8.59 -5.07
C PHE A 83 -3.74 -7.90 -5.88
N LEU A 84 -3.82 -8.30 -7.16
CA LEU A 84 -4.83 -7.84 -8.09
C LEU A 84 -5.87 -8.94 -8.29
N SER A 85 -7.13 -8.54 -8.42
CA SER A 85 -8.20 -9.41 -8.87
C SER A 85 -9.11 -8.64 -9.81
N ALA A 86 -9.84 -9.33 -10.66
CA ALA A 86 -10.67 -8.67 -11.64
C ALA A 86 -11.80 -9.60 -12.09
N ASN A 87 -12.84 -9.01 -12.68
CA ASN A 87 -13.94 -9.77 -13.30
C ASN A 87 -13.63 -10.10 -14.77
N PHE A 88 -12.35 -10.02 -15.16
CA PHE A 88 -11.88 -10.34 -16.50
C PHE A 88 -10.48 -10.95 -16.39
N ASN A 89 -9.93 -11.39 -17.51
CA ASN A 89 -8.60 -12.01 -17.55
C ASN A 89 -7.52 -10.95 -17.31
N LEU A 90 -6.79 -11.07 -16.20
CA LEU A 90 -5.73 -10.12 -15.82
C LEU A 90 -4.61 -10.03 -16.86
N ASN A 91 -4.42 -11.09 -17.68
CA ASN A 91 -3.40 -11.04 -18.74
C ASN A 91 -3.71 -10.02 -19.83
N THR A 92 -4.95 -9.53 -19.89
CA THR A 92 -5.35 -8.52 -20.87
C THR A 92 -5.15 -7.10 -20.40
N LEU A 93 -4.71 -6.90 -19.16
CA LEU A 93 -4.47 -5.57 -18.61
C LEU A 93 -3.33 -4.87 -19.32
N ASP A 94 -3.51 -3.57 -19.55
CA ASP A 94 -2.43 -2.72 -20.02
C ASP A 94 -1.30 -2.68 -18.99
N ALA A 95 -0.06 -2.58 -19.48
CA ALA A 95 1.12 -2.58 -18.63
C ALA A 95 1.15 -1.41 -17.63
N SER A 96 0.43 -0.33 -17.93
CA SER A 96 0.34 0.80 -17.01
C SER A 96 -0.32 0.43 -15.68
N TRP A 97 -1.10 -0.65 -15.65
CA TRP A 97 -1.74 -1.15 -14.43
C TRP A 97 -0.90 -2.18 -13.67
N THR A 98 0.08 -2.79 -14.34
CA THR A 98 0.77 -3.95 -13.77
C THR A 98 2.27 -3.74 -13.56
N LYS A 99 2.91 -2.89 -14.37
CA LYS A 99 4.36 -2.68 -14.27
C LYS A 99 4.71 -1.48 -13.42
N ASN A 100 5.72 -1.67 -12.57
CA ASN A 100 6.30 -0.60 -11.75
C ASN A 100 5.24 0.16 -10.96
N GLN A 101 4.34 -0.58 -10.34
CA GLN A 101 3.32 -0.01 -9.47
C GLN A 101 3.94 0.35 -8.13
N THR A 102 3.63 1.54 -7.65
CA THR A 102 4.18 2.05 -6.40
C THR A 102 3.09 2.11 -5.33
N PHE A 103 3.46 1.66 -4.16
CA PHE A 103 2.57 1.62 -2.99
C PHE A 103 3.28 2.27 -1.81
N ARG A 104 2.51 2.93 -0.96
CA ARG A 104 3.03 3.39 0.31
C ARG A 104 2.43 2.55 1.42
N VAL A 105 3.31 1.90 2.19
CA VAL A 105 2.93 1.03 3.30
C VAL A 105 3.16 1.81 4.58
N VAL A 106 2.10 1.92 5.39
CA VAL A 106 2.14 2.71 6.62
C VAL A 106 1.81 1.79 7.79
N ILE A 107 2.74 1.60 8.69
CA ILE A 107 2.50 0.87 9.93
C ILE A 107 2.07 1.88 10.98
N ILE A 108 0.88 1.69 11.54
CA ILE A 108 0.33 2.58 12.54
C ILE A 108 0.29 1.87 13.91
N PRO A 109 0.76 2.56 14.97
CA PRO A 109 0.79 1.96 16.29
C PRO A 109 -0.59 1.94 16.93
N ASP A 110 -0.71 1.14 17.97
CA ASP A 110 -1.89 1.18 18.84
C ASP A 110 -2.08 2.59 19.40
N GLY A 111 -3.33 3.02 19.49
CA GLY A 111 -3.65 4.35 19.98
C GLY A 111 -3.56 5.47 18.93
N PHE A 112 -3.32 5.12 17.68
CA PHE A 112 -3.35 6.11 16.61
C PHE A 112 -4.74 6.76 16.53
N ALA A 113 -4.77 8.10 16.33
CA ALA A 113 -6.01 8.85 16.41
C ALA A 113 -7.04 8.39 15.38
N LYS A 114 -8.19 7.93 15.89
CA LYS A 114 -9.27 7.41 15.03
C LYS A 114 -9.97 8.49 14.23
N SER A 115 -9.85 9.74 14.64
CA SER A 115 -10.46 10.88 13.96
C SER A 115 -9.72 11.28 12.69
N ILE A 116 -8.54 10.72 12.44
CA ILE A 116 -7.74 11.05 11.24
C ILE A 116 -8.43 10.44 10.01
N ASN A 117 -8.61 11.28 8.99
CA ASN A 117 -9.14 10.80 7.71
C ASN A 117 -8.07 9.98 6.98
N LYS A 118 -8.23 8.66 6.98
CA LYS A 118 -7.25 7.75 6.39
C LYS A 118 -7.21 7.80 4.88
N ASN A 119 -8.24 8.37 4.24
CA ASN A 119 -8.22 8.62 2.79
C ASN A 119 -7.33 9.80 2.41
N ASN A 120 -6.94 10.62 3.37
CA ASN A 120 -6.04 11.74 3.16
C ASN A 120 -4.64 11.35 3.66
N ILE A 121 -3.78 10.92 2.73
CA ILE A 121 -2.44 10.45 3.09
C ILE A 121 -1.61 11.55 3.76
N GLU A 122 -1.78 12.82 3.34
CA GLU A 122 -1.07 13.94 3.96
C GLU A 122 -1.43 14.09 5.43
N ALA A 123 -2.72 13.94 5.77
CA ALA A 123 -3.18 14.00 7.14
C ALA A 123 -2.59 12.85 7.97
N VAL A 124 -2.51 11.65 7.40
CA VAL A 124 -1.94 10.49 8.06
C VAL A 124 -0.45 10.70 8.33
N MET A 125 0.29 11.15 7.31
CA MET A 125 1.74 11.39 7.45
C MET A 125 2.01 12.47 8.50
N THR A 126 1.22 13.53 8.52
CA THR A 126 1.36 14.61 9.51
C THR A 126 1.07 14.09 10.91
N ALA A 127 0.01 13.31 11.09
CA ALA A 127 -0.37 12.76 12.39
C ALA A 127 0.70 11.81 12.94
N LEU A 128 1.35 11.06 12.06
CA LEU A 128 2.44 10.16 12.44
C LEU A 128 3.79 10.87 12.57
N LYS A 129 3.83 12.16 12.24
CA LYS A 129 5.05 12.97 12.27
C LYS A 129 6.17 12.39 11.40
N VAL A 130 5.79 11.89 10.22
CA VAL A 130 6.73 11.31 9.27
C VAL A 130 7.22 12.37 8.31
N ASN A 131 8.54 12.48 8.20
CA ASN A 131 9.18 13.32 7.21
C ASN A 131 9.36 12.52 5.91
N GLY A 132 9.02 13.13 4.78
CA GLY A 132 9.13 12.47 3.47
C GLY A 132 10.54 11.95 3.17
N GLY A 133 11.59 12.59 3.70
CA GLY A 133 12.96 12.11 3.55
C GLY A 133 13.27 10.86 4.35
N ALA A 134 12.43 10.50 5.32
CA ALA A 134 12.60 9.31 6.15
C ALA A 134 11.90 8.07 5.55
N ILE A 135 11.23 8.21 4.42
CA ILE A 135 10.51 7.10 3.79
C ILE A 135 11.50 6.21 3.05
N LYS A 136 11.60 4.96 3.49
CA LYS A 136 12.46 3.98 2.84
C LYS A 136 11.80 3.49 1.56
N LYS A 137 12.59 3.36 0.49
CA LYS A 137 12.10 2.89 -0.82
C LYS A 137 12.61 1.48 -1.09
N ILE A 138 11.72 0.59 -1.49
CA ILE A 138 12.00 -0.82 -1.73
C ILE A 138 11.50 -1.18 -3.12
N ASN A 139 12.37 -1.81 -3.90
CA ASN A 139 12.00 -2.38 -5.20
C ASN A 139 11.92 -3.89 -5.06
N LEU A 140 10.79 -4.45 -5.40
CA LEU A 140 10.54 -5.88 -5.34
C LEU A 140 10.64 -6.54 -6.72
#